data_f4ee6b41d5b88fd0761960d4e69f810b
#
_entry.id   f4ee6b41d5b88fd0761960d4e69f810b
#
_cell.length_a   1.000
_cell.length_b   1.000
_cell.length_c   1.000
_cell.angle_alpha   90.00
_cell.angle_beta   90.00
_cell.angle_gamma   90.00
#
_symmetry.space_group_name_H-M   'P 1'
#
loop_
_entity.id
_entity.type
_entity.pdbx_description
1 polymer ?
#
loop_
_entity_poly.entity_id
_entity_poly.type
_entity_poly.pdbx_seq_one_letter_code
_entity_poly.pdbx_strand_id
1 'polypeptide(L)'
;MNNKIKKILKKKNKSKIVCLTAYSKNIAEIVDDHADIVLVGDSLGSVLYNYDTTRKVSLNMMIEHTKSARMGVKKSLLVIDLPYNTYRNKSEALKNSKRSIKETKCDAVKVEGGTRVKEIVKHLVKNRIPVLGHIGVTPQTTIGKFRSKGKNEVEKRKIIRQNLAGICCLVASKNSWCYG
;
A
#
# COMPACT_ATOMS: atom_id res chain seq x y z
N MET A 1 -0.05 -19.50 -1.92
CA MET A 1 -0.16 -18.07 -2.36
C MET A 1 -1.62 -17.77 -2.67
N ASN A 2 -2.17 -16.68 -2.14
CA ASN A 2 -3.57 -16.28 -2.31
C ASN A 2 -3.92 -16.12 -3.81
N ASN A 3 -5.08 -16.62 -4.24
CA ASN A 3 -5.51 -16.56 -5.64
C ASN A 3 -5.67 -15.13 -6.17
N LYS A 4 -6.05 -14.16 -5.32
CA LYS A 4 -6.14 -12.75 -5.68
C LYS A 4 -4.74 -12.19 -6.02
N ILE A 5 -3.71 -12.53 -5.26
CA ILE A 5 -2.31 -12.14 -5.55
C ILE A 5 -1.85 -12.75 -6.88
N LYS A 6 -2.15 -14.04 -7.13
CA LYS A 6 -1.82 -14.67 -8.41
C LYS A 6 -2.48 -13.94 -9.59
N LYS A 7 -3.74 -13.50 -9.43
CA LYS A 7 -4.48 -12.73 -10.45
C LYS A 7 -3.77 -11.40 -10.75
N ILE A 8 -3.34 -10.67 -9.72
CA ILE A 8 -2.59 -9.42 -9.89
C ILE A 8 -1.27 -9.66 -10.63
N LEU A 9 -0.49 -10.66 -10.19
CA LEU A 9 0.79 -10.99 -10.82
C LEU A 9 0.66 -11.40 -12.29
N LYS A 10 -0.44 -12.08 -12.68
CA LYS A 10 -0.73 -12.43 -14.08
C LYS A 10 -0.99 -11.21 -14.97
N LYS A 11 -1.41 -10.08 -14.41
CA LYS A 11 -1.62 -8.84 -15.15
C LYS A 11 -0.32 -8.09 -15.45
N LYS A 12 0.78 -8.42 -14.77
CA LYS A 12 2.09 -7.79 -15.00
C LYS A 12 2.47 -7.86 -16.48
N ASN A 13 2.83 -6.71 -17.07
CA ASN A 13 3.19 -6.55 -18.49
C ASN A 13 2.08 -6.94 -19.51
N LYS A 14 0.85 -7.19 -19.06
CA LYS A 14 -0.27 -7.59 -19.93
C LYS A 14 -1.42 -6.59 -19.91
N SER A 15 -1.77 -6.10 -18.75
CA SER A 15 -2.88 -5.15 -18.61
C SER A 15 -2.65 -4.24 -17.38
N LYS A 16 -3.35 -3.10 -17.38
CA LYS A 16 -3.32 -2.18 -16.25
C LYS A 16 -3.97 -2.80 -15.02
N ILE A 17 -3.45 -2.47 -13.84
CA ILE A 17 -4.02 -2.83 -12.55
C ILE A 17 -4.74 -1.59 -12.01
N VAL A 18 -6.03 -1.72 -11.71
CA VAL A 18 -6.84 -0.66 -11.13
C VAL A 18 -6.76 -0.78 -9.61
N CYS A 19 -6.25 0.27 -8.96
CA CYS A 19 -6.18 0.36 -7.51
C CYS A 19 -7.00 1.57 -7.04
N LEU A 20 -8.04 1.31 -6.24
CA LEU A 20 -8.92 2.35 -5.69
C LEU A 20 -8.86 2.33 -4.17
N THR A 21 -9.03 3.51 -3.55
CA THR A 21 -9.12 3.63 -2.09
C THR A 21 -10.54 3.50 -1.61
N ALA A 22 -10.73 2.80 -0.47
CA ALA A 22 -12.00 2.76 0.25
C ALA A 22 -11.75 2.60 1.75
N TYR A 23 -12.51 3.33 2.55
CA TYR A 23 -12.33 3.39 4.01
C TYR A 23 -13.53 2.89 4.80
N SER A 24 -14.58 2.46 4.11
CA SER A 24 -15.82 1.95 4.70
C SER A 24 -16.44 0.84 3.84
N LYS A 25 -17.33 0.05 4.44
CA LYS A 25 -18.06 -1.03 3.77
C LYS A 25 -18.74 -0.56 2.48
N ASN A 26 -19.53 0.50 2.54
CA ASN A 26 -20.35 0.93 1.41
C ASN A 26 -19.50 1.36 0.20
N ILE A 27 -18.45 2.15 0.43
CA ILE A 27 -17.53 2.55 -0.64
C ILE A 27 -16.75 1.34 -1.15
N ALA A 28 -16.29 0.46 -0.25
CA ALA A 28 -15.55 -0.75 -0.64
C ALA A 28 -16.41 -1.69 -1.50
N GLU A 29 -17.69 -1.82 -1.22
CA GLU A 29 -18.63 -2.63 -1.99
C GLU A 29 -18.81 -2.09 -3.41
N ILE A 30 -18.95 -0.76 -3.56
CA ILE A 30 -19.06 -0.11 -4.88
C ILE A 30 -17.77 -0.30 -5.70
N VAL A 31 -16.62 -0.06 -5.11
CA VAL A 31 -15.35 -0.12 -5.87
C VAL A 31 -14.86 -1.54 -6.13
N ASP A 32 -15.35 -2.55 -5.39
CA ASP A 32 -14.92 -3.95 -5.51
C ASP A 32 -15.18 -4.54 -6.91
N ASP A 33 -16.21 -4.05 -7.60
CA ASP A 33 -16.54 -4.48 -8.96
C ASP A 33 -15.65 -3.82 -10.03
N HIS A 34 -14.99 -2.72 -9.70
CA HIS A 34 -14.22 -1.90 -10.63
C HIS A 34 -12.71 -1.91 -10.36
N ALA A 35 -12.28 -2.51 -9.26
CA ALA A 35 -10.88 -2.50 -8.84
C ALA A 35 -10.27 -3.91 -8.86
N ASP A 36 -8.97 -3.97 -9.12
CA ASP A 36 -8.15 -5.16 -8.86
C ASP A 36 -7.65 -5.17 -7.41
N ILE A 37 -7.41 -3.98 -6.87
CA ILE A 37 -6.92 -3.75 -5.52
C ILE A 37 -7.79 -2.69 -4.86
N VAL A 38 -8.28 -2.98 -3.67
CA VAL A 38 -8.86 -1.99 -2.77
C VAL A 38 -7.83 -1.68 -1.69
N LEU A 39 -7.43 -0.41 -1.61
CA LEU A 39 -6.45 0.08 -0.66
C LEU A 39 -7.13 0.86 0.46
N VAL A 40 -6.92 0.44 1.70
CA VAL A 40 -7.16 1.28 2.87
C VAL A 40 -5.86 2.02 3.16
N GLY A 41 -5.76 3.25 2.65
CA GLY A 41 -4.56 4.08 2.72
C GLY A 41 -4.56 4.98 3.95
N ASP A 42 -3.38 5.34 4.46
CA ASP A 42 -3.23 6.32 5.55
C ASP A 42 -3.65 7.74 5.15
N SER A 43 -3.89 7.98 3.85
CA SER A 43 -4.59 9.17 3.34
C SER A 43 -5.98 9.37 3.95
N LEU A 44 -6.58 8.34 4.58
CA LEU A 44 -7.81 8.50 5.36
C LEU A 44 -7.70 9.61 6.43
N GLY A 45 -6.50 9.85 6.95
CA GLY A 45 -6.25 10.94 7.90
C GLY A 45 -6.62 12.30 7.33
N SER A 46 -6.24 12.59 6.08
CA SER A 46 -6.61 13.83 5.42
C SER A 46 -8.05 13.83 4.89
N VAL A 47 -8.51 12.69 4.38
CA VAL A 47 -9.83 12.58 3.72
C VAL A 47 -10.98 12.58 4.73
N LEU A 48 -10.83 11.87 5.86
CA LEU A 48 -11.92 11.67 6.83
C LEU A 48 -11.74 12.47 8.12
N TYR A 49 -10.50 12.79 8.49
CA TYR A 49 -10.18 13.41 9.79
C TYR A 49 -9.59 14.81 9.67
N ASN A 50 -9.49 15.34 8.44
CA ASN A 50 -8.91 16.65 8.17
C ASN A 50 -7.49 16.84 8.77
N TYR A 51 -6.70 15.77 8.82
CA TYR A 51 -5.31 15.88 9.26
C TYR A 51 -4.45 16.51 8.17
N ASP A 52 -3.56 17.38 8.56
CA ASP A 52 -2.56 18.03 7.71
C ASP A 52 -1.44 17.08 7.25
N THR A 53 -1.33 15.92 7.92
CA THR A 53 -0.31 14.90 7.63
C THR A 53 -0.82 13.50 7.92
N THR A 54 -0.41 12.52 7.10
CA THR A 54 -0.71 11.09 7.33
C THR A 54 -0.01 10.53 8.57
N ARG A 55 0.99 11.24 9.12
CA ARG A 55 1.74 10.80 10.31
C ARG A 55 0.92 10.70 11.60
N LYS A 56 -0.23 11.38 11.65
CA LYS A 56 -1.17 11.31 12.79
C LYS A 56 -2.04 10.05 12.79
N VAL A 57 -2.04 9.31 11.68
CA VAL A 57 -2.82 8.09 11.56
C VAL A 57 -2.20 6.97 12.36
N SER A 58 -3.00 6.35 13.24
CA SER A 58 -2.56 5.22 14.05
C SER A 58 -2.86 3.87 13.38
N LEU A 59 -2.16 2.82 13.80
CA LEU A 59 -2.45 1.46 13.33
C LEU A 59 -3.85 1.00 13.72
N ASN A 60 -4.36 1.44 14.87
CA ASN A 60 -5.73 1.11 15.29
C ASN A 60 -6.77 1.72 14.34
N MET A 61 -6.62 2.99 13.96
CA MET A 61 -7.48 3.62 12.95
C MET A 61 -7.46 2.83 11.64
N MET A 62 -6.28 2.46 11.16
CA MET A 62 -6.14 1.66 9.94
C MET A 62 -6.84 0.31 10.04
N ILE A 63 -6.73 -0.36 11.18
CA ILE A 63 -7.39 -1.65 11.43
C ILE A 63 -8.91 -1.50 11.42
N GLU A 64 -9.47 -0.51 12.12
CA GLU A 64 -10.94 -0.32 12.17
C GLU A 64 -11.52 0.00 10.79
N HIS A 65 -10.89 0.90 10.03
CA HIS A 65 -11.33 1.19 8.67
C HIS A 65 -11.16 -0.02 7.73
N THR A 66 -10.11 -0.82 7.92
CA THR A 66 -9.91 -2.03 7.11
C THR A 66 -10.91 -3.13 7.45
N LYS A 67 -11.32 -3.28 8.71
CA LYS A 67 -12.42 -4.17 9.10
C LYS A 67 -13.72 -3.77 8.41
N SER A 68 -14.03 -2.47 8.40
CA SER A 68 -15.19 -1.95 7.68
C SER A 68 -15.12 -2.24 6.17
N ALA A 69 -14.00 -1.87 5.52
CA ALA A 69 -13.80 -2.14 4.09
C ALA A 69 -13.86 -3.64 3.76
N ARG A 70 -13.34 -4.52 4.65
CA ARG A 70 -13.39 -5.98 4.45
C ARG A 70 -14.79 -6.51 4.26
N MET A 71 -15.79 -5.92 4.89
CA MET A 71 -17.18 -6.34 4.73
C MET A 71 -17.72 -6.10 3.31
N GLY A 72 -17.25 -5.07 2.62
CA GLY A 72 -17.60 -4.76 1.23
C GLY A 72 -16.77 -5.50 0.19
N VAL A 73 -15.48 -5.74 0.45
CA VAL A 73 -14.56 -6.33 -0.54
C VAL A 73 -14.72 -7.85 -0.63
N LYS A 74 -15.07 -8.37 -1.79
CA LYS A 74 -15.21 -9.81 -2.08
C LYS A 74 -14.22 -10.28 -3.15
N LYS A 75 -14.09 -9.54 -4.26
CA LYS A 75 -13.36 -9.91 -5.48
C LYS A 75 -11.93 -9.37 -5.50
N SER A 76 -11.75 -8.11 -5.12
CA SER A 76 -10.47 -7.39 -5.17
C SER A 76 -9.48 -7.84 -4.09
N LEU A 77 -8.20 -7.58 -4.31
CA LEU A 77 -7.17 -7.72 -3.29
C LEU A 77 -7.30 -6.59 -2.27
N LEU A 78 -7.59 -6.89 -1.01
CA LEU A 78 -7.66 -5.89 0.05
C LEU A 78 -6.29 -5.66 0.66
N VAL A 79 -5.81 -4.42 0.61
CA VAL A 79 -4.51 -4.00 1.13
C VAL A 79 -4.69 -2.96 2.23
N ILE A 80 -3.99 -3.14 3.35
CA ILE A 80 -3.91 -2.16 4.44
C ILE A 80 -2.56 -1.44 4.40
N ASP A 81 -2.58 -0.12 4.53
CA ASP A 81 -1.36 0.66 4.72
C ASP A 81 -0.84 0.49 6.16
N LEU A 82 0.46 0.23 6.30
CA LEU A 82 1.11 0.37 7.59
C LEU A 82 1.45 1.86 7.79
N PRO A 83 0.87 2.54 8.79
CA PRO A 83 1.09 3.96 8.97
C PRO A 83 2.48 4.27 9.49
N TYR A 84 2.85 5.54 9.43
CA TYR A 84 4.14 6.04 9.89
C TYR A 84 4.52 5.51 11.28
N ASN A 85 5.79 5.20 11.48
CA ASN A 85 6.36 4.64 12.72
C ASN A 85 5.87 3.25 13.15
N THR A 86 5.16 2.50 12.30
CA THR A 86 4.69 1.15 12.65
C THR A 86 5.53 0.02 12.04
N TYR A 87 6.61 0.36 11.33
CA TYR A 87 7.54 -0.59 10.69
C TYR A 87 9.00 -0.09 10.69
N ARG A 88 9.45 0.50 11.81
CA ARG A 88 10.80 1.05 11.97
C ARG A 88 11.92 0.00 11.89
N ASN A 89 11.60 -1.22 12.26
CA ASN A 89 12.50 -2.36 12.21
C ASN A 89 11.76 -3.66 11.83
N LYS A 90 12.52 -4.73 11.56
CA LYS A 90 11.99 -6.03 11.10
C LYS A 90 10.98 -6.66 12.06
N SER A 91 11.25 -6.62 13.36
CA SER A 91 10.40 -7.21 14.39
C SER A 91 9.07 -6.46 14.52
N GLU A 92 9.13 -5.13 14.61
CA GLU A 92 7.94 -4.28 14.69
C GLU A 92 7.06 -4.40 13.43
N ALA A 93 7.68 -4.36 12.24
CA ALA A 93 7.00 -4.54 10.99
C ALA A 93 6.26 -5.88 10.92
N LEU A 94 6.93 -6.97 11.33
CA LEU A 94 6.33 -8.29 11.33
C LEU A 94 5.18 -8.42 12.33
N LYS A 95 5.36 -7.90 13.56
CA LYS A 95 4.32 -7.88 14.61
C LYS A 95 3.08 -7.14 14.11
N ASN A 96 3.26 -5.91 13.59
CA ASN A 96 2.15 -5.07 13.15
C ASN A 96 1.48 -5.62 11.88
N SER A 97 2.23 -6.19 10.94
CA SER A 97 1.66 -6.86 9.77
C SER A 97 0.81 -8.07 10.14
N LYS A 98 1.32 -8.93 11.04
CA LYS A 98 0.56 -10.11 11.52
C LYS A 98 -0.71 -9.68 12.25
N ARG A 99 -0.63 -8.65 13.10
CA ARG A 99 -1.79 -8.08 13.78
C ARG A 99 -2.82 -7.59 12.77
N SER A 100 -2.40 -6.78 11.79
CA SER A 100 -3.28 -6.23 10.75
C SER A 100 -4.01 -7.34 10.00
N ILE A 101 -3.29 -8.35 9.50
CA ILE A 101 -3.88 -9.47 8.76
C ILE A 101 -4.83 -10.30 9.64
N LYS A 102 -4.43 -10.58 10.89
CA LYS A 102 -5.25 -11.36 11.83
C LYS A 102 -6.58 -10.68 12.10
N GLU A 103 -6.57 -9.38 12.40
CA GLU A 103 -7.75 -8.65 12.83
C GLU A 103 -8.66 -8.24 11.66
N THR A 104 -8.10 -7.93 10.49
CA THR A 104 -8.87 -7.38 9.37
C THR A 104 -9.16 -8.38 8.26
N LYS A 105 -8.44 -9.51 8.24
CA LYS A 105 -8.46 -10.48 7.13
C LYS A 105 -8.09 -9.84 5.78
N CYS A 106 -7.27 -8.77 5.80
CA CYS A 106 -6.71 -8.21 4.57
C CYS A 106 -5.75 -9.19 3.91
N ASP A 107 -5.57 -9.03 2.60
CA ASP A 107 -4.78 -9.95 1.77
C ASP A 107 -3.29 -9.57 1.73
N ALA A 108 -2.95 -8.30 1.97
CA ALA A 108 -1.58 -7.79 1.96
C ALA A 108 -1.45 -6.52 2.81
N VAL A 109 -0.20 -6.16 3.14
CA VAL A 109 0.14 -4.89 3.77
C VAL A 109 0.89 -4.00 2.79
N LYS A 110 0.73 -2.67 2.91
CA LYS A 110 1.52 -1.71 2.14
C LYS A 110 2.56 -1.06 3.05
N VAL A 111 3.79 -0.88 2.54
CA VAL A 111 4.88 -0.16 3.22
C VAL A 111 5.51 0.86 2.28
N GLU A 112 5.85 2.02 2.83
CA GLU A 112 6.43 3.14 2.12
C GLU A 112 7.93 3.28 2.41
N GLY A 113 8.74 3.58 1.37
CA GLY A 113 10.13 3.98 1.59
C GLY A 113 11.16 3.43 0.58
N GLY A 114 10.74 2.64 -0.41
CA GLY A 114 11.64 2.14 -1.46
C GLY A 114 12.83 1.37 -0.90
N THR A 115 14.06 1.74 -1.30
CA THR A 115 15.28 1.04 -0.87
C THR A 115 15.53 1.08 0.63
N ARG A 116 15.03 2.09 1.35
CA ARG A 116 15.20 2.21 2.81
C ARG A 116 14.51 1.08 3.57
N VAL A 117 13.40 0.58 3.06
CA VAL A 117 12.61 -0.49 3.70
C VAL A 117 12.87 -1.87 3.06
N LYS A 118 13.84 -1.98 2.15
CA LYS A 118 14.13 -3.22 1.43
C LYS A 118 14.31 -4.42 2.34
N GLU A 119 15.09 -4.29 3.40
CA GLU A 119 15.35 -5.39 4.32
C GLU A 119 14.14 -5.73 5.20
N ILE A 120 13.29 -4.75 5.49
CA ILE A 120 12.00 -4.96 6.15
C ILE A 120 11.08 -5.76 5.23
N VAL A 121 10.94 -5.33 3.97
CA VAL A 121 10.11 -6.03 2.97
C VAL A 121 10.56 -7.47 2.77
N LYS A 122 11.89 -7.70 2.60
CA LYS A 122 12.43 -9.06 2.50
C LYS A 122 12.07 -9.92 3.72
N HIS A 123 12.16 -9.33 4.93
CA HIS A 123 11.82 -10.03 6.16
C HIS A 123 10.34 -10.38 6.23
N LEU A 124 9.43 -9.46 5.85
CA LEU A 124 8.00 -9.71 5.78
C LEU A 124 7.66 -10.82 4.78
N VAL A 125 8.21 -10.76 3.56
CA VAL A 125 8.00 -11.77 2.51
C VAL A 125 8.53 -13.14 2.94
N LYS A 126 9.71 -13.21 3.57
CA LYS A 126 10.26 -14.45 4.14
C LYS A 126 9.31 -15.07 5.18
N ASN A 127 8.58 -14.23 5.91
CA ASN A 127 7.56 -14.66 6.88
C ASN A 127 6.16 -14.81 6.26
N ARG A 128 6.06 -14.96 4.93
CA ARG A 128 4.82 -15.19 4.17
C ARG A 128 3.79 -14.05 4.30
N ILE A 129 4.23 -12.85 4.59
CA ILE A 129 3.41 -11.63 4.56
C ILE A 129 3.50 -11.04 3.15
N PRO A 130 2.39 -10.97 2.40
CA PRO A 130 2.38 -10.28 1.11
C PRO A 130 2.52 -8.77 1.31
N VAL A 131 3.39 -8.14 0.51
CA VAL A 131 3.72 -6.73 0.64
C VAL A 131 3.51 -6.00 -0.67
N LEU A 132 2.81 -4.87 -0.58
CA LEU A 132 2.75 -3.85 -1.60
C LEU A 132 3.76 -2.74 -1.24
N GLY A 133 4.77 -2.53 -2.07
CA GLY A 133 5.76 -1.46 -1.86
C GLY A 133 5.28 -0.12 -2.42
N HIS A 134 5.52 0.97 -1.70
CA HIS A 134 5.24 2.33 -2.15
C HIS A 134 6.55 3.09 -2.40
N ILE A 135 6.70 3.57 -3.62
CA ILE A 135 7.84 4.37 -4.10
C ILE A 135 7.35 5.65 -4.78
N GLY A 136 8.24 6.57 -5.06
CA GLY A 136 7.92 7.86 -5.68
C GLY A 136 7.62 8.94 -4.67
N VAL A 137 6.40 9.45 -4.63
CA VAL A 137 5.97 10.42 -3.61
C VAL A 137 5.64 9.67 -2.33
N THR A 138 6.37 9.94 -1.27
CA THR A 138 6.30 9.21 0.00
C THR A 138 5.83 10.14 1.13
N PRO A 139 4.49 10.26 1.36
CA PRO A 139 3.91 11.19 2.32
C PRO A 139 4.36 11.00 3.77
N GLN A 140 4.62 9.77 4.17
CA GLN A 140 5.06 9.47 5.53
C GLN A 140 6.45 10.04 5.84
N THR A 141 7.30 10.22 4.82
CA THR A 141 8.69 10.64 4.98
C THR A 141 9.02 11.99 4.34
N THR A 142 8.14 12.54 3.51
CA THR A 142 8.29 13.85 2.89
C THR A 142 7.70 14.92 3.81
N ILE A 143 8.49 15.95 4.13
CA ILE A 143 8.05 17.13 4.88
C ILE A 143 7.75 18.26 3.89
N GLY A 144 6.63 18.98 4.08
CA GLY A 144 6.24 20.10 3.23
C GLY A 144 5.41 19.71 2.00
N LYS A 145 5.42 20.58 0.97
CA LYS A 145 4.59 20.37 -0.22
C LYS A 145 5.04 19.18 -1.06
N PHE A 146 4.09 18.32 -1.40
CA PHE A 146 4.35 17.19 -2.29
C PHE A 146 4.57 17.68 -3.73
N ARG A 147 5.64 17.16 -4.34
CA ARG A 147 5.95 17.39 -5.75
C ARG A 147 5.93 16.06 -6.49
N SER A 148 5.42 16.07 -7.72
CA SER A 148 5.52 14.90 -8.60
C SER A 148 6.99 14.52 -8.81
N LYS A 149 7.28 13.21 -8.78
CA LYS A 149 8.62 12.63 -8.99
C LYS A 149 8.72 11.99 -10.37
N GLY A 150 9.95 11.79 -10.85
CA GLY A 150 10.17 11.18 -12.16
C GLY A 150 10.03 12.16 -13.33
N LYS A 151 10.17 13.47 -13.10
CA LYS A 151 10.11 14.49 -14.16
C LYS A 151 11.33 14.51 -15.08
N ASN A 152 12.47 14.09 -14.57
CA ASN A 152 13.72 13.99 -15.35
C ASN A 152 14.25 12.55 -15.29
N GLU A 153 15.16 12.22 -16.22
CA GLU A 153 15.71 10.87 -16.34
C GLU A 153 16.45 10.38 -15.08
N VAL A 154 17.07 11.26 -14.32
CA VAL A 154 17.78 10.90 -13.07
C VAL A 154 16.77 10.44 -12.01
N GLU A 155 15.70 11.21 -11.80
CA GLU A 155 14.63 10.83 -10.86
C GLU A 155 13.93 9.54 -11.32
N LYS A 156 13.63 9.43 -12.62
CA LYS A 156 13.01 8.25 -13.22
C LYS A 156 13.86 7.00 -12.99
N ARG A 157 15.15 7.05 -13.31
CA ARG A 157 16.09 5.93 -13.07
C ARG A 157 16.18 5.56 -11.58
N LYS A 158 16.14 6.55 -10.69
CA LYS A 158 16.13 6.31 -9.24
C LYS A 158 14.89 5.55 -8.81
N ILE A 159 13.70 5.93 -9.29
CA ILE A 159 12.43 5.26 -9.00
C ILE A 159 12.43 3.84 -9.57
N ILE A 160 12.88 3.66 -10.82
CA ILE A 160 12.99 2.34 -11.46
C ILE A 160 13.95 1.42 -10.67
N ARG A 161 15.11 1.93 -10.22
CA ARG A 161 16.03 1.15 -9.39
C ARG A 161 15.42 0.72 -8.05
N GLN A 162 14.57 1.55 -7.46
CA GLN A 162 13.83 1.19 -6.25
C GLN A 162 12.85 0.03 -6.51
N ASN A 163 12.26 -0.01 -7.70
CA ASN A 163 11.36 -1.10 -8.14
C ASN A 163 12.12 -2.41 -8.37
N LEU A 164 13.24 -2.35 -9.11
CA LEU A 164 14.08 -3.53 -9.43
C LEU A 164 14.70 -4.21 -8.20
N ALA A 165 14.67 -3.56 -7.03
CA ALA A 165 15.14 -4.16 -5.78
C ALA A 165 14.23 -5.28 -5.24
N GLY A 166 13.27 -5.79 -6.02
CA GLY A 166 12.41 -6.92 -5.68
C GLY A 166 11.20 -6.56 -4.81
N ILE A 167 10.86 -5.27 -4.78
CA ILE A 167 9.65 -4.79 -4.13
C ILE A 167 8.57 -4.75 -5.21
N CYS A 168 7.49 -5.51 -5.05
CA CYS A 168 6.31 -5.37 -5.91
C CYS A 168 5.69 -4.00 -5.63
N CYS A 169 5.77 -3.08 -6.59
CA CYS A 169 5.48 -1.68 -6.35
C CYS A 169 4.25 -1.19 -7.11
N LEU A 170 3.40 -0.48 -6.39
CA LEU A 170 2.49 0.50 -6.98
C LEU A 170 3.14 1.88 -6.89
N VAL A 171 3.31 2.57 -8.02
CA VAL A 171 3.76 3.95 -8.05
C VAL A 171 2.55 4.85 -8.01
N ALA A 172 2.38 5.63 -6.94
CA ALA A 172 1.38 6.68 -6.88
C ALA A 172 1.99 8.02 -7.33
N SER A 173 1.66 8.46 -8.53
CA SER A 173 1.80 9.84 -8.97
C SER A 173 0.49 10.30 -9.60
N LYS A 174 0.27 11.62 -9.81
CA LYS A 174 -0.94 12.15 -10.46
C LYS A 174 -1.26 11.53 -11.84
N ASN A 175 -0.31 10.83 -12.44
CA ASN A 175 -0.44 10.02 -13.64
C ASN A 175 0.02 8.59 -13.36
N SER A 176 -0.51 7.99 -12.29
CA SER A 176 -0.04 6.73 -11.73
C SER A 176 -0.18 5.59 -12.72
N TRP A 177 0.95 5.04 -13.08
CA TRP A 177 1.05 3.81 -13.83
C TRP A 177 1.70 2.75 -12.95
N CYS A 178 1.10 1.59 -12.83
CA CYS A 178 1.82 0.43 -12.35
C CYS A 178 2.83 0.02 -13.42
N TYR A 179 4.11 0.27 -13.19
CA TYR A 179 5.16 -0.37 -13.95
C TYR A 179 5.51 -1.68 -13.24
N GLY A 180 5.22 -2.80 -13.89
CA GLY A 180 5.72 -4.10 -13.52
C GLY A 180 7.16 -4.29 -13.96
#